data_7bb34daa86fea1f23f2a38a36f259d71
#
_entry.id   7bb34daa86fea1f23f2a38a36f259d71
#
_cell.length_a   1.000
_cell.length_b   1.000
_cell.length_c   1.000
_cell.angle_alpha   90.00
_cell.angle_beta   90.00
_cell.angle_gamma   90.00
#
_symmetry.space_group_name_H-M   'P 1'
#
loop_
_entity.id
_entity.type
_entity.pdbx_description
1 polymer ?
#
loop_
_entity_poly.entity_id
_entity_poly.type
_entity_poly.pdbx_seq_one_letter_code
_entity_poly.pdbx_strand_id
1 'polypeptide(L)'
;IPAERKVIGFSTRNSGGVPDNFRNYFVIEFDHDFDAFVSVKDGQLISANEQKGNHVGAIITFKTSQRGEKIQARVASSFISSAQAMQNLKELGQADMDQLKQQCRQRWNEVLGKIEVEDENIDHLRTFYSCLYRSVLFPRAFYEKDAAGEIVHYSPYNGTVQKGYMFTDTGFWD
;
A
#
# COMPACT_ATOMS: atom_id res chain seq x y z
N ILE A 1 13.87 -4.72 10.37
CA ILE A 1 14.26 -4.12 11.67
C ILE A 1 13.49 -4.85 12.77
N PRO A 2 14.04 -5.96 13.30
CA PRO A 2 13.28 -6.82 14.24
C PRO A 2 12.86 -6.10 15.51
N ALA A 3 13.72 -5.26 16.07
CA ALA A 3 13.42 -4.50 17.30
C ALA A 3 12.25 -3.51 17.15
N GLU A 4 11.92 -3.14 15.93
CA GLU A 4 10.78 -2.28 15.61
C GLU A 4 9.59 -3.06 15.04
N ARG A 5 9.69 -4.39 14.96
CA ARG A 5 8.65 -5.25 14.35
C ARG A 5 8.34 -4.87 12.90
N LYS A 6 9.37 -4.43 12.15
CA LYS A 6 9.22 -3.91 10.79
C LYS A 6 10.02 -4.69 9.76
N VAL A 7 9.43 -4.82 8.58
CA VAL A 7 10.11 -5.18 7.34
C VAL A 7 10.05 -3.99 6.42
N ILE A 8 11.22 -3.60 5.91
CA ILE A 8 11.36 -2.47 4.98
C ILE A 8 12.03 -3.00 3.73
N GLY A 9 11.54 -2.60 2.58
CA GLY A 9 12.12 -3.01 1.32
C GLY A 9 11.73 -2.10 0.16
N PHE A 10 12.22 -2.45 -1.02
CA PHE A 10 11.79 -1.82 -2.26
C PHE A 10 11.81 -2.81 -3.41
N SER A 11 11.01 -2.52 -4.43
CA SER A 11 11.00 -3.20 -5.71
C SER A 11 11.37 -2.21 -6.82
N THR A 12 12.18 -2.67 -7.77
CA THR A 12 12.49 -1.93 -9.00
C THR A 12 11.63 -2.41 -10.17
N ARG A 13 10.77 -3.39 -9.94
CA ARG A 13 9.95 -3.97 -11.01
C ARG A 13 8.97 -2.94 -11.56
N ASN A 14 9.01 -2.77 -12.86
CA ASN A 14 8.12 -1.91 -13.63
C ASN A 14 7.91 -2.49 -15.04
N SER A 15 7.00 -1.92 -15.81
CA SER A 15 6.72 -2.32 -17.20
C SER A 15 7.53 -1.56 -18.24
N GLY A 16 8.46 -0.72 -17.83
CA GLY A 16 9.25 0.16 -18.68
C GLY A 16 8.78 1.61 -18.69
N GLY A 17 9.56 2.47 -19.36
CA GLY A 17 9.20 3.88 -19.52
C GLY A 17 9.38 4.77 -18.29
N VAL A 18 10.05 4.28 -17.25
CA VAL A 18 10.36 5.05 -16.04
C VAL A 18 11.87 5.26 -15.88
N PRO A 19 12.31 6.30 -15.15
CA PRO A 19 13.72 6.52 -14.85
C PRO A 19 14.37 5.36 -14.11
N ASP A 20 15.68 5.18 -14.24
CA ASP A 20 16.45 4.08 -13.62
C ASP A 20 16.41 4.08 -12.09
N ASN A 21 16.14 5.22 -11.48
CA ASN A 21 15.98 5.36 -10.05
C ASN A 21 14.56 5.06 -9.54
N PHE A 22 13.64 4.64 -10.39
CA PHE A 22 12.30 4.27 -9.98
C PHE A 22 12.33 3.13 -8.95
N ARG A 23 11.64 3.32 -7.85
CA ARG A 23 11.51 2.35 -6.76
C ARG A 23 10.09 2.43 -6.21
N ASN A 24 9.55 1.28 -5.87
CA ASN A 24 8.38 1.18 -5.00
C ASN A 24 8.89 0.72 -3.63
N TYR A 25 9.04 1.65 -2.71
CA TYR A 25 9.42 1.38 -1.32
C TYR A 25 8.20 0.91 -0.55
N PHE A 26 8.41 0.04 0.42
CA PHE A 26 7.34 -0.39 1.32
C PHE A 26 7.86 -0.56 2.74
N VAL A 27 6.95 -0.45 3.69
CA VAL A 27 7.13 -0.81 5.08
C VAL A 27 5.97 -1.68 5.53
N ILE A 28 6.27 -2.72 6.27
CA ILE A 28 5.30 -3.59 6.94
C ILE A 28 5.61 -3.54 8.42
N GLU A 29 4.66 -3.13 9.24
CA GLU A 29 4.77 -3.09 10.70
C GLU A 29 3.80 -4.12 11.29
N PHE A 30 4.29 -4.93 12.22
CA PHE A 30 3.49 -5.94 12.90
C PHE A 30 3.18 -5.52 14.34
N ASP A 31 2.06 -5.99 14.85
CA ASP A 31 1.65 -5.76 16.25
C ASP A 31 2.33 -6.70 17.25
N HIS A 32 3.03 -7.73 16.76
CA HIS A 32 3.72 -8.75 17.55
C HIS A 32 5.23 -8.72 17.33
N ASP A 33 5.97 -9.07 18.37
CA ASP A 33 7.42 -9.25 18.28
C ASP A 33 7.75 -10.47 17.42
N PHE A 34 8.87 -10.40 16.72
CA PHE A 34 9.39 -11.54 15.97
C PHE A 34 10.03 -12.55 16.93
N ASP A 35 9.58 -13.79 16.86
CA ASP A 35 10.25 -14.90 17.52
C ASP A 35 11.55 -15.28 16.80
N ALA A 36 11.47 -15.37 15.47
CA ALA A 36 12.63 -15.55 14.60
C ALA A 36 12.37 -14.93 13.23
N PHE A 37 13.44 -14.65 12.51
CA PHE A 37 13.38 -14.25 11.12
C PHE A 37 14.59 -14.80 10.35
N VAL A 38 14.39 -15.02 9.06
CA VAL A 38 15.44 -15.43 8.14
C VAL A 38 15.21 -14.78 6.79
N SER A 39 16.27 -14.30 6.16
CA SER A 39 16.23 -13.80 4.79
C SER A 39 16.22 -14.95 3.79
N VAL A 40 15.58 -14.72 2.66
CA VAL A 40 15.57 -15.67 1.52
C VAL A 40 16.18 -14.98 0.32
N LYS A 41 17.06 -15.70 -0.39
CA LYS A 41 17.59 -15.27 -1.68
C LYS A 41 17.68 -16.47 -2.61
N ASP A 42 17.08 -16.36 -3.79
CA ASP A 42 17.08 -17.43 -4.81
C ASP A 42 16.62 -18.79 -4.25
N GLY A 43 15.62 -18.77 -3.34
CA GLY A 43 15.07 -19.96 -2.69
C GLY A 43 15.91 -20.51 -1.52
N GLN A 44 17.05 -19.91 -1.21
CA GLN A 44 17.90 -20.33 -0.10
C GLN A 44 17.72 -19.45 1.13
N LEU A 45 17.74 -20.07 2.30
CA LEU A 45 17.68 -19.38 3.59
C LEU A 45 19.06 -18.80 3.93
N ILE A 46 19.09 -17.52 4.26
CA ILE A 46 20.31 -16.78 4.57
C ILE A 46 20.12 -16.06 5.91
N SER A 47 21.04 -16.33 6.85
CA SER A 47 21.04 -15.64 8.14
C SER A 47 21.63 -14.24 7.99
N ALA A 48 20.80 -13.29 7.53
CA ALA A 48 21.20 -11.89 7.38
C ALA A 48 19.98 -10.97 7.58
N ASN A 49 20.24 -9.77 8.06
CA ASN A 49 19.20 -8.76 8.30
C ASN A 49 18.83 -7.97 7.04
N GLU A 50 19.65 -8.03 6.01
CA GLU A 50 19.44 -7.33 4.75
C GLU A 50 19.84 -8.24 3.59
N GLN A 51 19.01 -8.23 2.55
CA GLN A 51 19.29 -8.92 1.29
C GLN A 51 18.95 -8.03 0.11
N LYS A 52 19.78 -8.13 -0.94
CA LYS A 52 19.55 -7.48 -2.24
C LYS A 52 19.68 -8.51 -3.37
N GLY A 53 18.80 -8.40 -4.34
CA GLY A 53 18.77 -9.28 -5.51
C GLY A 53 17.40 -9.36 -6.15
N ASN A 54 17.26 -10.20 -7.16
CA ASN A 54 16.02 -10.31 -7.93
C ASN A 54 14.95 -11.16 -7.23
N HIS A 55 15.35 -12.14 -6.43
CA HIS A 55 14.44 -13.06 -5.75
C HIS A 55 14.77 -13.09 -4.25
N VAL A 56 14.50 -11.96 -3.59
CA VAL A 56 14.71 -11.82 -2.15
C VAL A 56 13.39 -11.79 -1.40
N GLY A 57 13.42 -12.26 -0.16
CA GLY A 57 12.28 -12.26 0.74
C GLY A 57 12.72 -12.38 2.19
N ALA A 58 11.74 -12.42 3.08
CA ALA A 58 11.95 -12.71 4.49
C ALA A 58 10.86 -13.69 4.97
N ILE A 59 11.26 -14.61 5.83
CA ILE A 59 10.34 -15.47 6.59
C ILE A 59 10.42 -15.00 8.03
N ILE A 60 9.27 -14.71 8.61
CA ILE A 60 9.13 -14.23 9.96
C ILE A 60 8.24 -15.20 10.72
N THR A 61 8.66 -15.59 11.90
CA THR A 61 7.87 -16.37 12.82
C THR A 61 7.49 -15.53 14.03
N PHE A 62 6.30 -15.79 14.55
CA PHE A 62 5.77 -15.10 15.71
C PHE A 62 5.48 -16.12 16.81
N LYS A 63 5.77 -15.75 18.04
CA LYS A 63 5.40 -16.54 19.18
C LYS A 63 3.94 -16.21 19.55
N THR A 64 3.08 -17.18 19.40
CA THR A 64 1.67 -17.03 19.75
C THR A 64 1.39 -17.70 21.10
N SER A 65 0.51 -17.11 21.90
CA SER A 65 0.14 -17.62 23.24
C SER A 65 -0.96 -18.68 23.17
N GLN A 66 -1.76 -18.66 22.12
CA GLN A 66 -2.89 -19.57 21.93
C GLN A 66 -3.19 -19.84 20.46
N ARG A 67 -3.86 -20.96 20.20
CA ARG A 67 -4.30 -21.30 18.84
C ARG A 67 -5.34 -20.30 18.34
N GLY A 68 -5.12 -19.79 17.14
CA GLY A 68 -6.02 -18.81 16.48
C GLY A 68 -5.78 -17.37 16.88
N GLU A 69 -4.72 -17.07 17.61
CA GLU A 69 -4.25 -15.70 17.83
C GLU A 69 -4.01 -15.00 16.49
N LYS A 70 -4.48 -13.76 16.38
CA LYS A 70 -4.40 -12.99 15.15
C LYS A 70 -3.22 -12.04 15.23
N ILE A 71 -2.36 -12.11 14.22
CA ILE A 71 -1.28 -11.16 14.02
C ILE A 71 -1.73 -10.13 12.99
N GLN A 72 -1.66 -8.86 13.35
CA GLN A 72 -2.01 -7.77 12.46
C GLN A 72 -0.75 -7.18 11.83
N ALA A 73 -0.86 -6.83 10.55
CA ALA A 73 0.18 -6.11 9.82
C ALA A 73 -0.40 -4.82 9.24
N ARG A 74 0.35 -3.73 9.38
CA ARG A 74 0.09 -2.44 8.72
C ARG A 74 1.10 -2.29 7.60
N VAL A 75 0.65 -1.89 6.43
CA VAL A 75 1.49 -1.78 5.24
C VAL A 75 1.33 -0.38 4.65
N ALA A 76 2.44 0.24 4.33
CA ALA A 76 2.45 1.46 3.54
C ALA A 76 3.53 1.38 2.45
N SER A 77 3.33 2.14 1.39
CA SER A 77 4.29 2.25 0.29
C SER A 77 4.57 3.71 -0.05
N SER A 78 5.66 3.92 -0.80
CA SER A 78 6.05 5.22 -1.32
C SER A 78 6.85 5.04 -2.59
N PHE A 79 6.73 5.97 -3.54
CA PHE A 79 7.63 6.06 -4.69
C PHE A 79 8.82 6.99 -4.44
N ILE A 80 8.87 7.63 -3.27
CA ILE A 80 9.89 8.63 -2.91
C ILE A 80 11.04 8.00 -2.13
N SER A 81 10.74 7.36 -1.01
CA SER A 81 11.76 6.75 -0.16
C SER A 81 11.17 5.81 0.91
N SER A 82 12.03 5.01 1.54
CA SER A 82 11.62 4.21 2.72
C SER A 82 11.19 5.09 3.90
N ALA A 83 11.82 6.26 4.09
CA ALA A 83 11.42 7.20 5.12
C ALA A 83 10.02 7.77 4.86
N GLN A 84 9.71 8.05 3.60
CA GLN A 84 8.38 8.49 3.20
C GLN A 84 7.35 7.37 3.37
N ALA A 85 7.68 6.12 3.05
CA ALA A 85 6.79 4.98 3.32
C ALA A 85 6.46 4.84 4.82
N MET A 86 7.45 5.06 5.70
CA MET A 86 7.22 5.11 7.15
C MET A 86 6.35 6.31 7.57
N GLN A 87 6.47 7.44 6.88
CA GLN A 87 5.58 8.59 7.11
C GLN A 87 4.14 8.27 6.69
N ASN A 88 3.97 7.68 5.51
CA ASN A 88 2.65 7.27 5.00
C ASN A 88 1.97 6.24 5.92
N LEU A 89 2.73 5.37 6.58
CA LEU A 89 2.17 4.42 7.55
C LEU A 89 1.44 5.12 8.71
N LYS A 90 1.87 6.31 9.10
CA LYS A 90 1.23 7.09 10.17
C LYS A 90 -0.18 7.59 9.81
N GLU A 91 -0.53 7.62 8.52
CA GLU A 91 -1.88 8.00 8.06
C GLU A 91 -2.96 7.04 8.57
N LEU A 92 -2.62 5.79 8.87
CA LEU A 92 -3.53 4.83 9.48
C LEU A 92 -3.91 5.17 10.92
N GLY A 93 -3.14 6.03 11.58
CA GLY A 93 -3.36 6.41 12.98
C GLY A 93 -3.35 5.20 13.92
N GLN A 94 -4.25 5.22 14.89
CA GLN A 94 -4.44 4.13 15.86
C GLN A 94 -5.65 3.24 15.54
N ALA A 95 -6.27 3.42 14.38
CA ALA A 95 -7.46 2.65 14.02
C ALA A 95 -7.15 1.16 13.88
N ASP A 96 -8.02 0.34 14.44
CA ASP A 96 -7.98 -1.11 14.22
C ASP A 96 -8.62 -1.50 12.87
N MET A 97 -8.57 -2.79 12.54
CA MET A 97 -9.08 -3.31 11.27
C MET A 97 -10.58 -3.06 11.09
N ASP A 98 -11.39 -3.18 12.14
CA ASP A 98 -12.83 -2.98 12.04
C ASP A 98 -13.18 -1.51 11.87
N GLN A 99 -12.47 -0.61 12.55
CA GLN A 99 -12.57 0.84 12.37
C GLN A 99 -12.17 1.26 10.96
N LEU A 100 -11.05 0.75 10.43
CA LEU A 100 -10.60 1.02 9.06
C LEU A 100 -11.62 0.52 8.02
N LYS A 101 -12.17 -0.67 8.23
CA LYS A 101 -13.21 -1.23 7.37
C LYS A 101 -14.47 -0.35 7.36
N GLN A 102 -14.87 0.14 8.53
CA GLN A 102 -16.03 1.03 8.65
C GLN A 102 -15.77 2.39 7.97
N GLN A 103 -14.61 2.99 8.18
CA GLN A 103 -14.20 4.23 7.52
C GLN A 103 -14.17 4.07 6.00
N CYS A 104 -13.59 2.99 5.51
CA CYS A 104 -13.55 2.68 4.08
C CYS A 104 -14.98 2.54 3.50
N ARG A 105 -15.85 1.79 4.18
CA ARG A 105 -17.25 1.65 3.78
C ARG A 105 -17.97 3.00 3.73
N GLN A 106 -17.76 3.84 4.73
CA GLN A 106 -18.37 5.18 4.76
C GLN A 106 -17.89 6.03 3.58
N ARG A 107 -16.58 6.04 3.30
CA ARG A 107 -16.01 6.78 2.17
C ARG A 107 -16.58 6.33 0.83
N TRP A 108 -16.72 5.02 0.63
CA TRP A 108 -17.33 4.51 -0.58
C TRP A 108 -18.82 4.85 -0.67
N ASN A 109 -19.55 4.80 0.43
CA ASN A 109 -20.95 5.21 0.45
C ASN A 109 -21.13 6.70 0.13
N GLU A 110 -20.23 7.58 0.61
CA GLU A 110 -20.22 9.01 0.26
C GLU A 110 -20.03 9.26 -1.25
N VAL A 111 -19.26 8.40 -1.91
CA VAL A 111 -18.99 8.52 -3.35
C VAL A 111 -20.11 7.89 -4.17
N LEU A 112 -20.47 6.64 -3.88
CA LEU A 112 -21.45 5.88 -4.66
C LEU A 112 -22.88 6.33 -4.40
N GLY A 113 -23.18 6.80 -3.19
CA GLY A 113 -24.49 7.32 -2.81
C GLY A 113 -24.84 8.70 -3.38
N LYS A 114 -23.96 9.29 -4.22
CA LYS A 114 -24.32 10.50 -4.99
C LYS A 114 -25.37 10.24 -6.05
N ILE A 115 -25.53 8.99 -6.44
CA ILE A 115 -26.59 8.55 -7.36
C ILE A 115 -27.29 7.39 -6.66
N GLU A 116 -28.56 7.60 -6.34
CA GLU A 116 -29.43 6.57 -5.77
C GLU A 116 -30.32 6.01 -6.86
N VAL A 117 -30.33 4.69 -7.00
CA VAL A 117 -31.13 3.98 -8.00
C VAL A 117 -31.99 2.95 -7.31
N GLU A 118 -33.26 2.92 -7.65
CA GLU A 118 -34.21 1.91 -7.20
C GLU A 118 -34.57 0.99 -8.36
N ASP A 119 -34.52 -0.31 -8.15
CA ASP A 119 -34.90 -1.33 -9.11
C ASP A 119 -35.33 -2.59 -8.35
N GLU A 120 -36.39 -3.25 -8.81
CA GLU A 120 -36.85 -4.51 -8.22
C GLU A 120 -35.84 -5.67 -8.48
N ASN A 121 -35.06 -5.56 -9.54
CA ASN A 121 -34.05 -6.54 -9.89
C ASN A 121 -32.69 -6.17 -9.26
N ILE A 122 -32.31 -6.93 -8.25
CA ILE A 122 -31.04 -6.74 -7.52
C ILE A 122 -29.81 -6.84 -8.43
N ASP A 123 -29.84 -7.59 -9.52
CA ASP A 123 -28.70 -7.73 -10.42
C ASP A 123 -28.50 -6.49 -11.29
N HIS A 124 -29.56 -5.75 -11.58
CA HIS A 124 -29.45 -4.42 -12.19
C HIS A 124 -28.75 -3.44 -11.24
N LEU A 125 -29.14 -3.41 -9.96
CA LEU A 125 -28.49 -2.57 -8.95
C LEU A 125 -27.01 -2.94 -8.77
N ARG A 126 -26.70 -4.24 -8.71
CA ARG A 126 -25.30 -4.71 -8.63
C ARG A 126 -24.49 -4.28 -9.84
N THR A 127 -25.06 -4.41 -11.03
CA THR A 127 -24.41 -3.98 -12.27
C THR A 127 -24.16 -2.49 -12.26
N PHE A 128 -25.19 -1.69 -11.95
CA PHE A 128 -25.09 -0.24 -11.89
C PHE A 128 -23.98 0.21 -10.93
N TYR A 129 -24.03 -0.22 -9.66
CA TYR A 129 -23.06 0.21 -8.67
C TYR A 129 -21.65 -0.36 -8.91
N SER A 130 -21.54 -1.52 -9.55
CA SER A 130 -20.24 -2.05 -9.98
C SER A 130 -19.63 -1.21 -11.10
N CYS A 131 -20.43 -0.73 -12.05
CA CYS A 131 -19.98 0.18 -13.11
C CYS A 131 -19.63 1.56 -12.53
N LEU A 132 -20.47 2.11 -11.67
CA LEU A 132 -20.21 3.37 -10.99
C LEU A 132 -18.92 3.31 -10.16
N TYR A 133 -18.71 2.23 -9.39
CA TYR A 133 -17.47 2.00 -8.67
C TYR A 133 -16.24 2.03 -9.60
N ARG A 134 -16.31 1.31 -10.73
CA ARG A 134 -15.19 1.28 -11.69
C ARG A 134 -14.92 2.63 -12.31
N SER A 135 -15.96 3.42 -12.61
CA SER A 135 -15.81 4.75 -13.22
C SER A 135 -15.09 5.76 -12.32
N VAL A 136 -15.11 5.55 -10.99
CA VAL A 136 -14.47 6.44 -10.01
C VAL A 136 -13.13 5.90 -9.47
N LEU A 137 -12.63 4.78 -10.00
CA LEU A 137 -11.31 4.25 -9.61
C LEU A 137 -10.13 5.05 -10.17
N PHE A 138 -10.37 5.85 -11.19
CA PHE A 138 -9.37 6.67 -11.87
C PHE A 138 -9.84 8.12 -12.00
N PRO A 139 -8.91 9.08 -12.09
CA PRO A 139 -7.46 8.93 -11.93
C PRO A 139 -7.07 8.58 -10.49
N ARG A 140 -5.94 7.90 -10.30
CA ARG A 140 -5.41 7.62 -8.96
C ARG A 140 -4.51 8.75 -8.50
N ALA A 141 -4.58 9.10 -7.23
CA ALA A 141 -3.63 9.99 -6.58
C ALA A 141 -2.22 9.34 -6.60
N PHE A 142 -1.26 10.06 -7.16
CA PHE A 142 0.14 9.67 -7.25
C PHE A 142 1.02 10.68 -6.51
N TYR A 143 0.51 11.24 -5.45
CA TYR A 143 1.20 12.18 -4.59
C TYR A 143 1.14 11.71 -3.15
N GLU A 144 2.04 12.20 -2.36
CA GLU A 144 2.23 11.86 -0.96
C GLU A 144 2.31 13.15 -0.13
N LYS A 145 2.17 13.03 1.19
CA LYS A 145 2.43 14.13 2.12
C LYS A 145 3.76 13.91 2.81
N ASP A 146 4.65 14.86 2.70
CA ASP A 146 5.91 14.80 3.42
C ASP A 146 5.75 15.05 4.93
N ALA A 147 6.85 15.04 5.68
CA ALA A 147 6.83 15.24 7.13
C ALA A 147 6.38 16.64 7.55
N ALA A 148 6.46 17.63 6.66
CA ALA A 148 5.97 19.00 6.87
C ALA A 148 4.48 19.16 6.48
N GLY A 149 3.87 18.10 5.90
CA GLY A 149 2.50 18.13 5.39
C GLY A 149 2.38 18.70 3.97
N GLU A 150 3.51 18.97 3.31
CA GLU A 150 3.54 19.45 1.94
C GLU A 150 3.20 18.33 0.96
N ILE A 151 2.46 18.68 -0.10
CA ILE A 151 2.15 17.73 -1.18
C ILE A 151 3.35 17.60 -2.09
N VAL A 152 3.84 16.38 -2.23
CA VAL A 152 5.01 16.02 -3.04
C VAL A 152 4.72 14.75 -3.86
N HIS A 153 5.45 14.57 -4.95
CA HIS A 153 5.36 13.34 -5.73
C HIS A 153 6.71 12.99 -6.36
N TYR A 154 6.90 11.70 -6.63
CA TYR A 154 7.97 11.23 -7.50
C TYR A 154 7.55 11.45 -8.96
N SER A 155 8.36 12.17 -9.72
CA SER A 155 8.12 12.38 -11.16
C SER A 155 8.58 11.16 -11.97
N PRO A 156 7.68 10.43 -12.63
CA PRO A 156 8.03 9.29 -13.48
C PRO A 156 8.70 9.74 -14.79
N TYR A 157 8.77 11.04 -15.07
CA TYR A 157 9.37 11.59 -16.29
C TYR A 157 10.87 11.87 -16.13
N ASN A 158 11.30 12.32 -14.96
CA ASN A 158 12.70 12.72 -14.73
C ASN A 158 13.32 12.13 -13.46
N GLY A 159 12.57 11.36 -12.67
CA GLY A 159 13.06 10.68 -11.48
C GLY A 159 13.34 11.59 -10.29
N THR A 160 12.83 12.82 -10.26
CA THR A 160 13.00 13.76 -9.15
C THR A 160 11.76 13.83 -8.29
N VAL A 161 11.93 14.19 -7.02
CA VAL A 161 10.82 14.54 -6.14
C VAL A 161 10.41 15.97 -6.40
N GLN A 162 9.14 16.22 -6.70
CA GLN A 162 8.58 17.52 -7.03
C GLN A 162 7.45 17.88 -6.06
N LYS A 163 7.18 19.17 -5.90
CA LYS A 163 6.04 19.69 -5.16
C LYS A 163 4.77 19.68 -6.02
N GLY A 164 3.64 19.46 -5.38
CA GLY A 164 2.32 19.55 -5.98
C GLY A 164 1.67 18.20 -6.24
N TYR A 165 0.43 18.27 -6.70
CA TYR A 165 -0.39 17.12 -7.01
C TYR A 165 0.08 16.43 -8.28
N MET A 166 -0.04 15.12 -8.30
CA MET A 166 0.11 14.29 -9.49
C MET A 166 -0.94 13.18 -9.46
N PHE A 167 -1.52 12.90 -10.61
CA PHE A 167 -2.49 11.83 -10.80
C PHE A 167 -2.04 10.93 -11.94
N THR A 168 -2.31 9.65 -11.82
CA THR A 168 -2.07 8.71 -12.90
C THR A 168 -3.26 8.69 -13.84
N ASP A 169 -3.01 8.75 -15.13
CA ASP A 169 -4.02 8.48 -16.13
C ASP A 169 -4.38 7.01 -16.16
N THR A 170 -5.57 6.75 -16.66
CA THR A 170 -5.97 5.41 -17.03
C THR A 170 -5.95 5.29 -18.55
N GLY A 171 -5.49 4.17 -19.06
CA GLY A 171 -5.65 3.84 -20.46
C GLY A 171 -7.07 3.32 -20.71
N PHE A 172 -8.04 4.20 -20.83
CA PHE A 172 -9.34 3.83 -21.38
C PHE A 172 -9.21 3.69 -22.89
N TRP A 173 -9.86 2.67 -23.41
CA TRP A 173 -9.94 2.36 -24.82
C TRP A 173 -11.29 2.77 -25.41
N ASP A 174 -11.97 3.69 -24.80
CA ASP A 174 -13.32 4.11 -25.18
C ASP A 174 -13.30 5.34 -26.07
#